data_1affe34d2af8eeaaa0ab4a5c08192649
#
_entry.id   1affe34d2af8eeaaa0ab4a5c08192649
#
_cell.length_a   1.000
_cell.length_b   1.000
_cell.length_c   1.000
_cell.angle_alpha   90.00
_cell.angle_beta   90.00
_cell.angle_gamma   90.00
#
_symmetry.space_group_name_H-M   'P 1'
#
loop_
_entity.id
_entity.type
_entity.pdbx_description
1 polymer ?
#
loop_
_entity_poly.entity_id
_entity_poly.type
_entity_poly.pdbx_seq_one_letter_code
_entity_poly.pdbx_strand_id
1 'polypeptide(L)'
;MSTRTRFLFFLVAWLIVLMPCLFWWNTWFGRQLSYKQLGEYLNDQKHPRHIQHALVQLSERMQRGDANAARWYPQIVALAASPVEEVRNTDAWVMGQDTSGAGFHETLLKMLGDSSALVRGNAALSLIRFGDPSGHPQILELLQPVNVAAPAEGTIADASTVGTAVHQGGLIAKLNVDQQNSGQQNIEVRSPISGRIRSLSAPVGGRVTAGAALASVDPGDDQVWEALRALYIVGHVEDLPIIRLYERNSPQISDRVRQQAALTEKSIRDRASRP
;
A
#
# COMPACT_ATOMS: atom_id res chain seq x y z
N MET A 1 -33.90 -15.84 44.21
CA MET A 1 -34.17 -15.85 42.78
C MET A 1 -34.58 -17.25 42.38
N SER A 2 -35.72 -17.39 41.67
CA SER A 2 -36.18 -18.69 41.19
C SER A 2 -35.22 -19.24 40.13
N THR A 3 -35.21 -20.59 39.96
CA THR A 3 -34.36 -21.25 38.95
C THR A 3 -34.64 -20.74 37.54
N ARG A 4 -35.90 -20.37 37.26
CA ARG A 4 -36.32 -19.74 35.99
C ARG A 4 -35.70 -18.37 35.77
N THR A 5 -35.62 -17.56 36.83
CA THR A 5 -35.01 -16.18 36.75
C THR A 5 -33.51 -16.26 36.52
N ARG A 6 -32.80 -17.23 37.13
CA ARG A 6 -31.38 -17.47 36.89
C ARG A 6 -31.12 -17.92 35.46
N PHE A 7 -31.92 -18.85 34.93
CA PHE A 7 -31.79 -19.31 33.56
C PHE A 7 -32.03 -18.18 32.55
N LEU A 8 -33.04 -17.33 32.77
CA LEU A 8 -33.33 -16.19 31.92
C LEU A 8 -32.19 -15.18 31.94
N PHE A 9 -31.60 -14.91 33.11
CA PHE A 9 -30.46 -14.01 33.27
C PHE A 9 -29.24 -14.51 32.49
N PHE A 10 -28.91 -15.81 32.62
CA PHE A 10 -27.80 -16.41 31.85
C PHE A 10 -28.04 -16.40 30.36
N LEU A 11 -29.28 -16.64 29.91
CA LEU A 11 -29.65 -16.59 28.48
C LEU A 11 -29.47 -15.19 27.91
N VAL A 12 -29.94 -14.16 28.64
CA VAL A 12 -29.79 -12.74 28.22
C VAL A 12 -28.33 -12.32 28.24
N ALA A 13 -27.58 -12.68 29.28
CA ALA A 13 -26.14 -12.39 29.36
C ALA A 13 -25.37 -13.04 28.19
N TRP A 14 -25.72 -14.29 27.85
CA TRP A 14 -25.14 -15.03 26.72
C TRP A 14 -25.48 -14.37 25.37
N LEU A 15 -26.72 -13.93 25.18
CA LEU A 15 -27.15 -13.19 23.98
C LEU A 15 -26.43 -11.85 23.83
N ILE A 16 -26.23 -11.12 24.91
CA ILE A 16 -25.49 -9.83 24.90
C ILE A 16 -24.04 -10.03 24.47
N VAL A 17 -23.41 -11.13 24.83
CA VAL A 17 -22.01 -11.42 24.43
C VAL A 17 -21.95 -12.09 23.05
N LEU A 18 -22.83 -13.04 22.77
CA LEU A 18 -22.79 -13.83 21.55
C LEU A 18 -23.19 -13.01 20.31
N MET A 19 -24.21 -12.16 20.43
CA MET A 19 -24.69 -11.36 19.29
C MET A 19 -23.65 -10.37 18.75
N PRO A 20 -22.97 -9.55 19.57
CA PRO A 20 -21.85 -8.73 19.10
C PRO A 20 -20.71 -9.58 18.55
N CYS A 21 -20.41 -10.73 19.17
CA CYS A 21 -19.35 -11.62 18.72
C CYS A 21 -19.66 -12.22 17.33
N LEU A 22 -20.89 -12.69 17.11
CA LEU A 22 -21.36 -13.20 15.81
C LEU A 22 -21.44 -12.09 14.76
N PHE A 23 -21.90 -10.90 15.15
CA PHE A 23 -21.92 -9.72 14.27
C PHE A 23 -20.50 -9.34 13.88
N TRP A 24 -19.58 -9.28 14.86
CA TRP A 24 -18.18 -8.97 14.65
C TRP A 24 -17.47 -10.03 13.80
N TRP A 25 -17.74 -11.33 14.05
CA TRP A 25 -17.27 -12.45 13.25
C TRP A 25 -17.74 -12.34 11.79
N ASN A 26 -19.02 -12.07 11.58
CA ASN A 26 -19.61 -12.01 10.23
C ASN A 26 -19.21 -10.74 9.45
N THR A 27 -18.85 -9.65 10.14
CA THR A 27 -18.44 -8.38 9.50
C THR A 27 -16.93 -8.22 9.38
N TRP A 28 -16.15 -8.74 10.34
CA TRP A 28 -14.70 -8.51 10.42
C TRP A 28 -13.87 -9.62 9.75
N PHE A 29 -14.30 -10.88 9.82
CA PHE A 29 -13.59 -11.99 9.16
C PHE A 29 -14.02 -12.23 7.71
N GLY A 30 -14.65 -11.24 7.08
CA GLY A 30 -14.88 -11.19 5.64
C GLY A 30 -15.71 -12.35 5.13
N ARG A 31 -17.02 -12.17 5.06
CA ARG A 31 -17.89 -13.10 4.35
C ARG A 31 -17.37 -13.30 2.93
N GLN A 32 -17.07 -14.54 2.56
CA GLN A 32 -16.69 -14.85 1.18
C GLN A 32 -17.80 -14.41 0.23
N LEU A 33 -17.45 -13.56 -0.72
CA LEU A 33 -18.37 -13.12 -1.75
C LEU A 33 -18.74 -14.31 -2.65
N SER A 34 -20.00 -14.45 -2.95
CA SER A 34 -20.43 -15.36 -4.03
C SER A 34 -19.90 -14.85 -5.38
N TYR A 35 -19.87 -15.71 -6.39
CA TYR A 35 -19.45 -15.27 -7.73
C TYR A 35 -20.32 -14.15 -8.30
N LYS A 36 -21.62 -14.12 -7.95
CA LYS A 36 -22.52 -13.04 -8.32
C LYS A 36 -22.09 -11.72 -7.68
N GLN A 37 -21.83 -11.75 -6.37
CA GLN A 37 -21.38 -10.56 -5.62
C GLN A 37 -20.00 -10.07 -6.07
N LEU A 38 -19.07 -10.98 -6.44
CA LEU A 38 -17.80 -10.59 -7.04
C LEU A 38 -18.01 -9.73 -8.29
N GLY A 39 -18.90 -10.18 -9.19
CA GLY A 39 -19.22 -9.41 -10.40
C GLY A 39 -19.87 -8.06 -10.11
N GLU A 40 -20.78 -8.00 -9.14
CA GLU A 40 -21.42 -6.76 -8.70
C GLU A 40 -20.38 -5.79 -8.11
N TYR A 41 -19.49 -6.28 -7.25
CA TYR A 41 -18.47 -5.47 -6.57
C TYR A 41 -17.39 -4.97 -7.52
N LEU A 42 -16.90 -5.79 -8.45
CA LEU A 42 -15.89 -5.37 -9.44
C LEU A 42 -16.40 -4.23 -10.35
N ASN A 43 -17.70 -4.13 -10.54
CA ASN A 43 -18.32 -3.10 -11.37
C ASN A 43 -18.85 -1.89 -10.57
N ASP A 44 -18.75 -1.89 -9.24
CA ASP A 44 -19.25 -0.82 -8.38
C ASP A 44 -18.28 0.37 -8.29
N GLN A 45 -18.22 1.14 -9.36
CA GLN A 45 -17.36 2.33 -9.48
C GLN A 45 -17.69 3.43 -8.44
N LYS A 46 -18.90 3.40 -7.86
CA LYS A 46 -19.31 4.36 -6.82
C LYS A 46 -18.65 4.07 -5.47
N HIS A 47 -18.29 2.80 -5.23
CA HIS A 47 -17.71 2.36 -3.98
C HIS A 47 -16.37 1.64 -4.22
N PRO A 48 -15.26 2.35 -4.40
CA PRO A 48 -13.94 1.76 -4.68
C PRO A 48 -13.53 0.66 -3.70
N ARG A 49 -13.96 0.74 -2.44
CA ARG A 49 -13.72 -0.31 -1.42
C ARG A 49 -14.37 -1.65 -1.75
N HIS A 50 -15.52 -1.65 -2.46
CA HIS A 50 -16.13 -2.90 -2.95
C HIS A 50 -15.25 -3.55 -4.00
N ILE A 51 -14.70 -2.76 -4.93
CA ILE A 51 -13.78 -3.25 -5.95
C ILE A 51 -12.53 -3.84 -5.29
N GLN A 52 -11.90 -3.12 -4.36
CA GLN A 52 -10.73 -3.63 -3.63
C GLN A 52 -11.03 -4.93 -2.88
N HIS A 53 -12.18 -5.01 -2.20
CA HIS A 53 -12.59 -6.22 -1.49
C HIS A 53 -12.75 -7.41 -2.45
N ALA A 54 -13.40 -7.21 -3.60
CA ALA A 54 -13.55 -8.25 -4.62
C ALA A 54 -12.19 -8.69 -5.20
N LEU A 55 -11.28 -7.74 -5.47
CA LEU A 55 -9.92 -8.00 -5.93
C LEU A 55 -9.13 -8.86 -4.94
N VAL A 56 -9.16 -8.53 -3.64
CA VAL A 56 -8.49 -9.32 -2.60
C VAL A 56 -9.06 -10.74 -2.54
N GLN A 57 -10.38 -10.90 -2.58
CA GLN A 57 -10.98 -12.23 -2.59
C GLN A 57 -10.70 -13.04 -3.86
N LEU A 58 -10.52 -12.36 -5.00
CA LEU A 58 -10.06 -13.04 -6.22
C LEU A 58 -8.61 -13.50 -6.09
N SER A 59 -7.74 -12.69 -5.50
CA SER A 59 -6.34 -13.10 -5.25
C SER A 59 -6.26 -14.35 -4.38
N GLU A 60 -7.09 -14.44 -3.33
CA GLU A 60 -7.17 -15.64 -2.48
C GLU A 60 -7.65 -16.88 -3.25
N ARG A 61 -8.56 -16.70 -4.22
CA ARG A 61 -9.03 -17.80 -5.07
C ARG A 61 -7.97 -18.24 -6.07
N MET A 62 -7.25 -17.29 -6.68
CA MET A 62 -6.10 -17.59 -7.55
C MET A 62 -5.04 -18.41 -6.80
N GLN A 63 -4.66 -17.97 -5.60
CA GLN A 63 -3.70 -18.70 -4.76
C GLN A 63 -4.14 -20.10 -4.37
N ARG A 64 -5.46 -20.33 -4.25
CA ARG A 64 -6.04 -21.67 -4.00
C ARG A 64 -6.22 -22.52 -5.27
N GLY A 65 -5.88 -21.99 -6.44
CA GLY A 65 -6.02 -22.67 -7.72
C GLY A 65 -7.47 -22.82 -8.19
N ASP A 66 -8.36 -21.91 -7.80
CA ASP A 66 -9.76 -21.92 -8.28
C ASP A 66 -9.81 -21.50 -9.75
N ALA A 67 -9.99 -22.48 -10.64
CA ALA A 67 -10.06 -22.26 -12.08
C ALA A 67 -11.17 -21.26 -12.51
N ASN A 68 -12.21 -21.08 -11.69
CA ASN A 68 -13.26 -20.11 -11.96
C ASN A 68 -12.81 -18.66 -11.78
N ALA A 69 -11.67 -18.39 -11.12
CA ALA A 69 -11.13 -17.05 -10.98
C ALA A 69 -10.76 -16.45 -12.34
N ALA A 70 -10.31 -17.27 -13.28
CA ALA A 70 -9.85 -16.83 -14.62
C ALA A 70 -10.93 -16.09 -15.42
N ARG A 71 -12.20 -16.34 -15.17
CA ARG A 71 -13.31 -15.62 -15.84
C ARG A 71 -13.32 -14.12 -15.57
N TRP A 72 -12.64 -13.67 -14.49
CA TRP A 72 -12.58 -12.27 -14.08
C TRP A 72 -11.33 -11.54 -14.58
N TYR A 73 -10.37 -12.25 -15.22
CA TYR A 73 -9.12 -11.65 -15.70
C TYR A 73 -9.34 -10.47 -16.64
N PRO A 74 -10.31 -10.48 -17.58
CA PRO A 74 -10.56 -9.30 -18.42
C PRO A 74 -11.00 -8.06 -17.61
N GLN A 75 -11.77 -8.26 -16.51
CA GLN A 75 -12.16 -7.14 -15.64
C GLN A 75 -10.99 -6.63 -14.80
N ILE A 76 -10.14 -7.53 -14.28
CA ILE A 76 -8.91 -7.17 -13.59
C ILE A 76 -8.04 -6.33 -14.52
N VAL A 77 -7.76 -6.79 -15.73
CA VAL A 77 -7.00 -6.00 -16.74
C VAL A 77 -7.63 -4.62 -17.00
N ALA A 78 -8.96 -4.51 -17.05
CA ALA A 78 -9.64 -3.25 -17.27
C ALA A 78 -9.52 -2.29 -16.07
N LEU A 79 -9.43 -2.81 -14.84
CA LEU A 79 -9.29 -2.01 -13.61
C LEU A 79 -7.93 -1.30 -13.49
N ALA A 80 -6.92 -1.73 -14.24
CA ALA A 80 -5.64 -1.02 -14.36
C ALA A 80 -5.78 0.42 -14.90
N ALA A 81 -6.89 0.74 -15.59
CA ALA A 81 -7.23 2.08 -16.05
C ALA A 81 -8.20 2.82 -15.11
N SER A 82 -8.45 2.32 -13.90
CA SER A 82 -9.33 2.98 -12.93
C SER A 82 -8.86 4.40 -12.61
N PRO A 83 -9.76 5.39 -12.50
CA PRO A 83 -9.39 6.74 -12.05
C PRO A 83 -8.95 6.76 -10.58
N VAL A 84 -9.29 5.72 -9.81
CA VAL A 84 -9.00 5.62 -8.37
C VAL A 84 -7.66 4.91 -8.16
N GLU A 85 -6.70 5.62 -7.58
CA GLU A 85 -5.34 5.12 -7.34
C GLU A 85 -5.33 3.83 -6.51
N GLU A 86 -6.11 3.78 -5.44
CA GLU A 86 -6.16 2.63 -4.52
C GLU A 86 -6.66 1.36 -5.22
N VAL A 87 -7.54 1.51 -6.21
CA VAL A 87 -8.01 0.39 -7.04
C VAL A 87 -6.88 -0.09 -7.92
N ARG A 88 -6.19 0.81 -8.66
CA ARG A 88 -5.05 0.44 -9.51
C ARG A 88 -3.93 -0.19 -8.70
N ASN A 89 -3.67 0.34 -7.49
CA ASN A 89 -2.63 -0.20 -6.60
C ASN A 89 -2.95 -1.64 -6.15
N THR A 90 -4.18 -1.91 -5.72
CA THR A 90 -4.64 -3.26 -5.36
C THR A 90 -4.61 -4.19 -6.57
N ASP A 91 -5.02 -3.69 -7.72
CA ASP A 91 -5.10 -4.44 -8.97
C ASP A 91 -3.72 -4.91 -9.46
N ALA A 92 -2.71 -4.02 -9.42
CA ALA A 92 -1.33 -4.36 -9.74
C ALA A 92 -0.80 -5.50 -8.87
N TRP A 93 -1.09 -5.49 -7.57
CA TRP A 93 -0.72 -6.56 -6.65
C TRP A 93 -1.47 -7.86 -6.96
N VAL A 94 -2.77 -7.79 -7.28
CA VAL A 94 -3.62 -8.96 -7.58
C VAL A 94 -3.14 -9.67 -8.84
N MET A 95 -2.79 -8.92 -9.90
CA MET A 95 -2.25 -9.53 -11.13
C MET A 95 -0.97 -10.34 -10.87
N GLY A 96 -0.16 -9.96 -9.88
CA GLY A 96 1.01 -10.73 -9.46
C GLY A 96 0.69 -12.05 -8.75
N GLN A 97 -0.56 -12.36 -8.39
CA GLN A 97 -0.89 -13.60 -7.69
C GLN A 97 -1.08 -14.80 -8.63
N ASP A 98 -1.24 -14.56 -9.93
CA ASP A 98 -1.32 -15.62 -10.94
C ASP A 98 -0.50 -15.25 -12.18
N THR A 99 0.68 -15.83 -12.28
CA THR A 99 1.60 -15.56 -13.41
C THR A 99 1.14 -16.19 -14.73
N SER A 100 0.09 -17.00 -14.73
CA SER A 100 -0.55 -17.54 -15.94
C SER A 100 -1.71 -16.69 -16.44
N GLY A 101 -2.07 -15.63 -15.72
CA GLY A 101 -3.21 -14.77 -16.02
C GLY A 101 -3.06 -14.05 -17.36
N ALA A 102 -4.03 -14.29 -18.27
CA ALA A 102 -4.01 -13.69 -19.60
C ALA A 102 -4.08 -12.16 -19.52
N GLY A 103 -3.11 -11.48 -20.13
CA GLY A 103 -3.01 -10.03 -20.19
C GLY A 103 -2.42 -9.38 -18.94
N PHE A 104 -2.10 -10.13 -17.87
CA PHE A 104 -1.56 -9.57 -16.62
C PHE A 104 -0.15 -9.01 -16.82
N HIS A 105 0.73 -9.78 -17.45
CA HIS A 105 2.11 -9.36 -17.69
C HIS A 105 2.19 -8.05 -18.47
N GLU A 106 1.50 -7.96 -19.62
CA GLU A 106 1.50 -6.78 -20.49
C GLU A 106 0.86 -5.56 -19.78
N THR A 107 -0.14 -5.80 -18.92
CA THR A 107 -0.79 -4.75 -18.16
C THR A 107 0.14 -4.22 -17.07
N LEU A 108 0.83 -5.09 -16.35
CA LEU A 108 1.82 -4.71 -15.33
C LEU A 108 2.97 -3.90 -15.94
N LEU A 109 3.46 -4.27 -17.14
CA LEU A 109 4.47 -3.47 -17.86
C LEU A 109 3.99 -2.04 -18.15
N LYS A 110 2.73 -1.85 -18.55
CA LYS A 110 2.14 -0.52 -18.73
C LYS A 110 2.02 0.25 -17.42
N MET A 111 1.69 -0.45 -16.32
CA MET A 111 1.55 0.15 -15.00
C MET A 111 2.88 0.61 -14.38
N LEU A 112 4.04 0.20 -14.91
CA LEU A 112 5.34 0.79 -14.55
C LEU A 112 5.43 2.30 -14.87
N GLY A 113 4.59 2.80 -15.78
CA GLY A 113 4.45 4.22 -16.12
C GLY A 113 3.32 4.95 -15.40
N ASP A 114 2.68 4.36 -14.39
CA ASP A 114 1.60 5.00 -13.64
C ASP A 114 2.07 6.29 -12.95
N SER A 115 1.17 7.26 -12.81
CA SER A 115 1.45 8.50 -12.08
C SER A 115 1.76 8.26 -10.59
N SER A 116 1.14 7.24 -9.98
CA SER A 116 1.37 6.86 -8.59
C SER A 116 2.62 6.00 -8.43
N ALA A 117 3.53 6.40 -7.55
CA ALA A 117 4.72 5.61 -7.20
C ALA A 117 4.35 4.26 -6.56
N LEU A 118 3.23 4.19 -5.82
CA LEU A 118 2.75 2.94 -5.22
C LEU A 118 2.28 1.94 -6.28
N VAL A 119 1.54 2.42 -7.27
CA VAL A 119 1.08 1.58 -8.39
C VAL A 119 2.28 1.06 -9.18
N ARG A 120 3.24 1.94 -9.52
CA ARG A 120 4.49 1.54 -10.19
C ARG A 120 5.26 0.50 -9.37
N GLY A 121 5.39 0.72 -8.05
CA GLY A 121 6.08 -0.20 -7.14
C GLY A 121 5.42 -1.58 -7.08
N ASN A 122 4.09 -1.64 -6.93
CA ASN A 122 3.37 -2.91 -6.90
C ASN A 122 3.40 -3.63 -8.26
N ALA A 123 3.34 -2.89 -9.37
CA ALA A 123 3.52 -3.48 -10.70
C ALA A 123 4.93 -4.09 -10.86
N ALA A 124 5.96 -3.37 -10.42
CA ALA A 124 7.34 -3.85 -10.45
C ALA A 124 7.53 -5.12 -9.60
N LEU A 125 7.04 -5.12 -8.35
CA LEU A 125 7.10 -6.29 -7.46
C LEU A 125 6.33 -7.48 -8.04
N SER A 126 5.21 -7.23 -8.72
CA SER A 126 4.43 -8.27 -9.38
C SER A 126 5.16 -8.85 -10.59
N LEU A 127 5.84 -8.03 -11.41
CA LEU A 127 6.64 -8.49 -12.54
C LEU A 127 7.78 -9.42 -12.13
N ILE A 128 8.38 -9.25 -10.94
CA ILE A 128 9.39 -10.18 -10.42
C ILE A 128 8.83 -11.61 -10.31
N ARG A 129 7.54 -11.76 -9.98
CA ARG A 129 6.89 -13.08 -9.91
C ARG A 129 6.75 -13.72 -11.29
N PHE A 130 6.66 -12.93 -12.36
CA PHE A 130 6.73 -13.39 -13.75
C PHE A 130 8.15 -13.68 -14.22
N GLY A 131 9.17 -13.45 -13.40
CA GLY A 131 10.57 -13.55 -13.77
C GLY A 131 11.06 -12.39 -14.64
N ASP A 132 10.29 -11.28 -14.70
CA ASP A 132 10.60 -10.10 -15.50
C ASP A 132 11.24 -8.99 -14.65
N PRO A 133 12.52 -8.62 -14.90
CA PRO A 133 13.21 -7.58 -14.17
C PRO A 133 12.91 -6.15 -14.66
N SER A 134 12.01 -5.96 -15.63
CA SER A 134 11.73 -4.64 -16.24
C SER A 134 11.33 -3.56 -15.23
N GLY A 135 10.81 -3.95 -14.06
CA GLY A 135 10.45 -3.06 -12.95
C GLY A 135 11.61 -2.70 -12.02
N HIS A 136 12.86 -3.08 -12.32
CA HIS A 136 14.00 -2.83 -11.44
C HIS A 136 14.17 -1.36 -11.01
N PRO A 137 14.05 -0.34 -11.89
CA PRO A 137 14.14 1.06 -11.47
C PRO A 137 13.08 1.45 -10.44
N GLN A 138 11.83 0.97 -10.61
CA GLN A 138 10.72 1.25 -9.70
C GLN A 138 10.90 0.54 -8.35
N ILE A 139 11.56 -0.62 -8.32
CA ILE A 139 11.93 -1.28 -7.07
C ILE A 139 12.95 -0.44 -6.29
N LEU A 140 13.91 0.17 -6.97
CA LEU A 140 14.85 1.10 -6.33
C LEU A 140 14.16 2.35 -5.80
N GLU A 141 13.12 2.86 -6.48
CA GLU A 141 12.30 3.98 -5.98
C GLU A 141 11.63 3.64 -4.63
N LEU A 142 11.24 2.38 -4.40
CA LEU A 142 10.63 1.95 -3.13
C LEU A 142 11.57 2.07 -1.93
N LEU A 143 12.87 2.13 -2.15
CA LEU A 143 13.91 2.35 -1.12
C LEU A 143 14.19 3.83 -0.88
N GLN A 144 13.60 4.75 -1.66
CA GLN A 144 13.87 6.18 -1.57
C GLN A 144 12.80 6.88 -0.71
N PRO A 145 13.18 7.96 -0.02
CA PRO A 145 12.20 8.85 0.59
C PRO A 145 11.29 9.50 -0.46
N VAL A 146 10.02 9.64 -0.12
CA VAL A 146 9.04 10.30 -0.98
C VAL A 146 8.85 11.74 -0.54
N ASN A 147 8.98 12.68 -1.47
CA ASN A 147 8.67 14.08 -1.23
C ASN A 147 7.18 14.35 -1.40
N VAL A 148 6.61 15.05 -0.44
CA VAL A 148 5.20 15.46 -0.43
C VAL A 148 5.16 16.96 -0.71
N ALA A 149 4.55 17.32 -1.84
CA ALA A 149 4.42 18.73 -2.23
C ALA A 149 3.21 19.40 -1.56
N ALA A 150 3.30 20.70 -1.34
CA ALA A 150 2.16 21.51 -0.92
C ALA A 150 1.14 21.59 -2.07
N PRO A 151 -0.14 21.22 -1.85
CA PRO A 151 -1.15 21.23 -2.91
C PRO A 151 -1.57 22.66 -3.32
N ALA A 152 -1.35 23.63 -2.46
CA ALA A 152 -1.65 25.04 -2.69
C ALA A 152 -0.68 25.94 -1.91
N GLU A 153 -0.63 27.23 -2.27
CA GLU A 153 0.03 28.24 -1.45
C GLU A 153 -0.78 28.47 -0.17
N GLY A 154 -0.09 28.56 0.97
CA GLY A 154 -0.76 28.77 2.26
C GLY A 154 0.19 28.83 3.43
N THR A 155 -0.40 28.87 4.63
CA THR A 155 0.32 28.84 5.91
C THR A 155 0.08 27.50 6.59
N ILE A 156 1.13 26.89 7.13
CA ILE A 156 1.00 25.63 7.90
C ILE A 156 0.25 25.91 9.19
N ALA A 157 -0.98 25.43 9.30
CA ALA A 157 -1.82 25.58 10.49
C ALA A 157 -1.49 24.56 11.57
N ASP A 158 -1.16 23.34 11.14
CA ASP A 158 -0.82 22.21 12.00
C ASP A 158 0.09 21.24 11.22
N ALA A 159 1.00 20.56 11.91
CA ALA A 159 1.88 19.59 11.30
C ALA A 159 2.29 18.51 12.30
N SER A 160 2.41 17.28 11.79
CA SER A 160 3.00 16.17 12.52
C SER A 160 4.48 16.41 12.77
N THR A 161 5.02 15.88 13.86
CA THR A 161 6.45 16.04 14.18
C THR A 161 7.35 15.14 13.35
N VAL A 162 8.57 15.60 13.06
CA VAL A 162 9.61 14.78 12.43
C VAL A 162 9.88 13.53 13.30
N GLY A 163 10.04 12.39 12.66
CA GLY A 163 10.20 11.10 13.33
C GLY A 163 8.87 10.37 13.62
N THR A 164 7.71 11.00 13.45
CA THR A 164 6.41 10.35 13.64
C THR A 164 6.15 9.32 12.54
N ALA A 165 5.66 8.14 12.94
CA ALA A 165 5.16 7.15 12.01
C ALA A 165 3.83 7.61 11.39
N VAL A 166 3.70 7.46 10.09
CA VAL A 166 2.48 7.78 9.33
C VAL A 166 2.08 6.59 8.49
N HIS A 167 0.77 6.39 8.33
CA HIS A 167 0.23 5.43 7.36
C HIS A 167 -0.04 6.14 6.03
N GLN A 168 -0.16 5.38 4.96
CA GLN A 168 -0.68 5.89 3.69
C GLN A 168 -2.04 6.59 3.91
N GLY A 169 -2.21 7.80 3.39
CA GLY A 169 -3.36 8.65 3.66
C GLY A 169 -3.36 9.32 5.04
N GLY A 170 -2.37 9.06 5.90
CA GLY A 170 -2.22 9.70 7.21
C GLY A 170 -1.90 11.19 7.09
N LEU A 171 -2.37 11.99 8.04
CA LEU A 171 -2.18 13.43 8.05
C LEU A 171 -0.71 13.79 8.33
N ILE A 172 -0.12 14.58 7.45
CA ILE A 172 1.22 15.19 7.62
C ILE A 172 1.08 16.62 8.11
N ALA A 173 0.25 17.42 7.45
CA ALA A 173 0.04 18.83 7.77
C ALA A 173 -1.35 19.30 7.37
N LYS A 174 -1.78 20.44 7.96
CA LYS A 174 -2.93 21.22 7.52
C LYS A 174 -2.46 22.59 7.04
N LEU A 175 -2.91 22.99 5.86
CA LEU A 175 -2.62 24.30 5.29
C LEU A 175 -3.86 25.19 5.37
N ASN A 176 -3.68 26.39 5.91
CA ASN A 176 -4.65 27.49 5.76
C ASN A 176 -4.38 28.17 4.43
N VAL A 177 -5.34 28.12 3.54
CA VAL A 177 -5.30 28.75 2.23
C VAL A 177 -6.31 29.91 2.21
N ASP A 178 -5.84 31.11 1.88
CA ASP A 178 -6.69 32.26 1.73
C ASP A 178 -7.42 32.21 0.36
N GLN A 179 -8.72 31.96 0.38
CA GLN A 179 -9.55 32.07 -0.83
C GLN A 179 -10.16 33.47 -0.93
N GLN A 180 -9.92 34.15 -2.04
CA GLN A 180 -10.34 35.56 -2.29
C GLN A 180 -11.83 35.85 -2.09
N ASN A 181 -12.70 34.82 -2.06
CA ASN A 181 -14.17 34.99 -1.97
C ASN A 181 -14.90 34.08 -0.97
N SER A 182 -14.20 33.20 -0.25
CA SER A 182 -14.85 32.13 0.56
C SER A 182 -14.30 31.98 1.96
N GLY A 183 -13.39 32.85 2.41
CA GLY A 183 -12.72 32.73 3.70
C GLY A 183 -11.57 31.72 3.71
N GLN A 184 -11.03 31.42 4.88
CA GLN A 184 -9.93 30.47 5.05
C GLN A 184 -10.46 29.04 4.86
N GLN A 185 -9.79 28.28 3.98
CA GLN A 185 -10.03 26.85 3.80
C GLN A 185 -8.82 26.05 4.35
N ASN A 186 -9.11 25.03 5.15
CA ASN A 186 -8.10 24.08 5.61
C ASN A 186 -7.95 22.94 4.58
N ILE A 187 -6.76 22.81 4.01
CA ILE A 187 -6.40 21.70 3.13
C ILE A 187 -5.53 20.72 3.91
N GLU A 188 -5.93 19.47 3.96
CA GLU A 188 -5.13 18.41 4.57
C GLU A 188 -4.10 17.86 3.58
N VAL A 189 -2.85 17.83 4.00
CA VAL A 189 -1.74 17.20 3.27
C VAL A 189 -1.49 15.84 3.89
N ARG A 190 -1.66 14.80 3.08
CA ARG A 190 -1.62 13.42 3.53
C ARG A 190 -0.41 12.68 2.94
N SER A 191 0.08 11.68 3.68
CA SER A 191 1.20 10.86 3.23
C SER A 191 0.79 9.95 2.06
N PRO A 192 1.58 9.92 0.96
CA PRO A 192 1.35 8.98 -0.13
C PRO A 192 1.75 7.56 0.22
N ILE A 193 2.61 7.35 1.22
CA ILE A 193 3.12 6.04 1.65
C ILE A 193 2.99 5.86 3.16
N SER A 194 3.02 4.62 3.61
CA SER A 194 3.27 4.30 5.02
C SER A 194 4.77 4.41 5.31
N GLY A 195 5.13 5.04 6.44
CA GLY A 195 6.52 5.25 6.76
C GLY A 195 6.74 6.18 7.94
N ARG A 196 7.79 7.00 7.87
CA ARG A 196 8.14 7.94 8.94
C ARG A 196 8.48 9.31 8.36
N ILE A 197 7.97 10.37 8.98
CA ILE A 197 8.29 11.74 8.56
C ILE A 197 9.77 11.99 8.79
N ARG A 198 10.52 12.18 7.69
CA ARG A 198 11.95 12.47 7.70
C ARG A 198 12.24 13.95 7.96
N SER A 199 11.48 14.82 7.30
CA SER A 199 11.65 16.27 7.38
C SER A 199 10.36 17.01 7.05
N LEU A 200 10.27 18.23 7.57
CA LEU A 200 9.27 19.24 7.21
C LEU A 200 10.02 20.48 6.72
N SER A 201 9.53 21.13 5.66
CA SER A 201 10.17 22.29 5.04
C SER A 201 10.04 23.58 5.86
N ALA A 202 8.96 23.66 6.67
CA ALA A 202 8.70 24.82 7.49
C ALA A 202 7.97 24.42 8.79
N PRO A 203 8.11 25.20 9.88
CA PRO A 203 7.36 25.00 11.11
C PRO A 203 5.89 25.43 10.96
N VAL A 204 5.06 25.11 11.94
CA VAL A 204 3.70 25.66 12.07
C VAL A 204 3.78 27.19 12.07
N GLY A 205 2.90 27.86 11.33
CA GLY A 205 2.91 29.29 11.06
C GLY A 205 3.79 29.70 9.85
N GLY A 206 4.61 28.80 9.31
CA GLY A 206 5.43 29.05 8.12
C GLY A 206 4.61 29.06 6.83
N ARG A 207 4.99 29.88 5.87
CA ARG A 207 4.38 29.93 4.52
C ARG A 207 5.03 28.91 3.59
N VAL A 208 4.20 28.32 2.72
CA VAL A 208 4.62 27.41 1.64
C VAL A 208 3.95 27.85 0.35
N THR A 209 4.64 27.63 -0.76
CA THR A 209 4.09 27.86 -2.11
C THR A 209 3.55 26.58 -2.70
N ALA A 210 2.56 26.68 -3.60
CA ALA A 210 2.03 25.54 -4.32
C ALA A 210 3.14 24.78 -5.06
N GLY A 211 3.15 23.46 -4.96
CA GLY A 211 4.15 22.59 -5.59
C GLY A 211 5.51 22.52 -4.87
N ALA A 212 5.77 23.37 -3.87
CA ALA A 212 7.00 23.28 -3.07
C ALA A 212 7.00 21.99 -2.22
N ALA A 213 8.19 21.40 -2.03
CA ALA A 213 8.34 20.27 -1.11
C ALA A 213 7.95 20.70 0.31
N LEU A 214 6.91 20.09 0.89
CA LEU A 214 6.42 20.37 2.23
C LEU A 214 6.99 19.40 3.24
N ALA A 215 7.07 18.14 2.88
CA ALA A 215 7.62 17.09 3.74
C ALA A 215 8.37 16.05 2.93
N SER A 216 9.23 15.28 3.61
CA SER A 216 9.79 14.05 3.08
C SER A 216 9.44 12.91 4.02
N VAL A 217 9.05 11.75 3.47
CA VAL A 217 8.65 10.56 4.21
C VAL A 217 9.57 9.41 3.83
N ASP A 218 10.26 8.84 4.83
CA ASP A 218 11.02 7.60 4.65
C ASP A 218 10.05 6.43 4.48
N PRO A 219 10.36 5.46 3.59
CA PRO A 219 9.51 4.29 3.41
C PRO A 219 9.46 3.43 4.67
N GLY A 220 8.31 2.81 4.92
CA GLY A 220 8.12 1.90 6.05
C GLY A 220 8.81 0.54 5.84
N ASP A 221 9.03 -0.16 6.94
CA ASP A 221 9.77 -1.42 6.98
C ASP A 221 9.22 -2.49 6.02
N ASP A 222 7.90 -2.58 5.87
CA ASP A 222 7.30 -3.57 4.97
C ASP A 222 7.61 -3.28 3.51
N GLN A 223 7.51 -2.01 3.09
CA GLN A 223 7.86 -1.59 1.73
C GLN A 223 9.35 -1.84 1.44
N VAL A 224 10.22 -1.45 2.36
CA VAL A 224 11.67 -1.66 2.23
C VAL A 224 12.01 -3.14 2.15
N TRP A 225 11.39 -3.96 3.00
CA TRP A 225 11.63 -5.40 3.04
C TRP A 225 11.21 -6.09 1.74
N GLU A 226 10.05 -5.73 1.18
CA GLU A 226 9.60 -6.27 -0.12
C GLU A 226 10.53 -5.84 -1.27
N ALA A 227 10.96 -4.57 -1.28
CA ALA A 227 11.91 -4.09 -2.28
C ALA A 227 13.27 -4.83 -2.19
N LEU A 228 13.80 -5.03 -0.97
CA LEU A 228 15.03 -5.78 -0.77
C LEU A 228 14.89 -7.26 -1.19
N ARG A 229 13.74 -7.88 -0.96
CA ARG A 229 13.47 -9.24 -1.45
C ARG A 229 13.44 -9.32 -2.97
N ALA A 230 12.86 -8.32 -3.62
CA ALA A 230 12.88 -8.23 -5.07
C ALA A 230 14.31 -8.07 -5.60
N LEU A 231 15.11 -7.19 -5.00
CA LEU A 231 16.53 -7.00 -5.35
C LEU A 231 17.40 -8.22 -5.04
N TYR A 232 17.02 -9.04 -4.06
CA TYR A 232 17.66 -10.34 -3.84
C TYR A 232 17.65 -11.20 -5.11
N ILE A 233 16.59 -11.08 -5.93
CA ILE A 233 16.41 -11.84 -7.17
C ILE A 233 17.04 -11.12 -8.36
N VAL A 234 16.72 -9.82 -8.55
CA VAL A 234 17.06 -9.06 -9.77
C VAL A 234 18.09 -7.96 -9.57
N GLY A 235 18.55 -7.72 -8.34
CA GLY A 235 19.48 -6.62 -8.05
C GLY A 235 20.86 -6.82 -8.70
N HIS A 236 21.53 -5.71 -8.97
CA HIS A 236 22.84 -5.60 -9.58
C HIS A 236 23.88 -5.01 -8.60
N VAL A 237 25.17 -5.06 -8.96
CA VAL A 237 26.26 -4.55 -8.11
C VAL A 237 26.12 -3.06 -7.86
N GLU A 238 25.58 -2.33 -8.83
CA GLU A 238 25.32 -0.89 -8.79
C GLU A 238 24.29 -0.50 -7.71
N ASP A 239 23.45 -1.46 -7.26
CA ASP A 239 22.44 -1.23 -6.22
C ASP A 239 23.01 -1.33 -4.80
N LEU A 240 24.22 -1.89 -4.63
CA LEU A 240 24.81 -2.11 -3.32
C LEU A 240 24.90 -0.84 -2.45
N PRO A 241 25.21 0.34 -2.98
CA PRO A 241 25.27 1.55 -2.16
C PRO A 241 23.96 1.87 -1.43
N ILE A 242 22.81 1.70 -2.09
CA ILE A 242 21.50 1.95 -1.47
C ILE A 242 21.11 0.83 -0.50
N ILE A 243 21.38 -0.43 -0.85
CA ILE A 243 21.07 -1.59 0.00
C ILE A 243 21.81 -1.48 1.34
N ARG A 244 23.08 -1.09 1.33
CA ARG A 244 23.92 -0.92 2.55
C ARG A 244 23.41 0.18 3.49
N LEU A 245 22.60 1.12 3.03
CA LEU A 245 21.96 2.10 3.92
C LEU A 245 21.06 1.38 4.95
N TYR A 246 20.46 0.26 4.55
CA TYR A 246 19.56 -0.54 5.36
C TYR A 246 20.24 -1.62 6.21
N GLU A 247 21.56 -1.82 6.05
CA GLU A 247 22.36 -2.69 6.92
C GLU A 247 22.84 -2.00 8.19
N ARG A 248 22.73 -0.66 8.22
CA ARG A 248 23.24 0.15 9.34
C ARG A 248 22.51 -0.18 10.63
N ASN A 249 23.27 -0.27 11.74
CA ASN A 249 22.70 -0.40 13.07
C ASN A 249 22.08 0.94 13.50
N SER A 250 20.81 1.15 13.15
CA SER A 250 20.04 2.36 13.46
C SER A 250 18.72 1.94 14.13
N PRO A 251 18.28 2.67 15.19
CA PRO A 251 16.97 2.41 15.82
C PRO A 251 15.77 2.54 14.84
N GLN A 252 16.01 3.19 13.69
CA GLN A 252 14.99 3.43 12.66
C GLN A 252 14.86 2.26 11.67
N ILE A 253 15.78 1.28 11.70
CA ILE A 253 15.83 0.13 10.80
C ILE A 253 15.63 -1.13 11.62
N SER A 254 14.57 -1.87 11.37
CA SER A 254 14.29 -3.11 12.09
C SER A 254 15.30 -4.21 11.78
N ASP A 255 15.43 -5.16 12.69
CA ASP A 255 16.29 -6.34 12.51
C ASP A 255 15.91 -7.13 11.25
N ARG A 256 14.62 -7.23 10.96
CA ARG A 256 14.09 -7.90 9.77
C ARG A 256 14.61 -7.26 8.48
N VAL A 257 14.59 -5.93 8.42
CA VAL A 257 15.08 -5.16 7.25
C VAL A 257 16.59 -5.31 7.13
N ARG A 258 17.35 -5.19 8.23
CA ARG A 258 18.82 -5.35 8.23
C ARG A 258 19.25 -6.72 7.75
N GLN A 259 18.60 -7.78 8.25
CA GLN A 259 18.88 -9.15 7.83
C GLN A 259 18.60 -9.36 6.35
N GLN A 260 17.48 -8.83 5.85
CA GLN A 260 17.15 -8.93 4.43
C GLN A 260 18.14 -8.14 3.56
N ALA A 261 18.57 -6.95 3.98
CA ALA A 261 19.58 -6.16 3.25
C ALA A 261 20.90 -6.95 3.12
N ALA A 262 21.41 -7.53 4.23
CA ALA A 262 22.63 -8.34 4.22
C ALA A 262 22.49 -9.58 3.32
N LEU A 263 21.35 -10.26 3.34
CA LEU A 263 21.08 -11.40 2.45
C LEU A 263 21.07 -10.96 0.98
N THR A 264 20.50 -9.79 0.70
CA THR A 264 20.40 -9.23 -0.66
C THR A 264 21.79 -8.83 -1.17
N GLU A 265 22.60 -8.12 -0.37
CA GLU A 265 23.99 -7.80 -0.73
C GLU A 265 24.77 -9.07 -1.06
N LYS A 266 24.71 -10.09 -0.17
CA LYS A 266 25.38 -11.36 -0.40
C LYS A 266 24.95 -12.03 -1.70
N SER A 267 23.64 -12.10 -1.96
CA SER A 267 23.11 -12.72 -3.18
C SER A 267 23.61 -12.01 -4.45
N ILE A 268 23.61 -10.67 -4.46
CA ILE A 268 24.12 -9.89 -5.59
C ILE A 268 25.60 -10.16 -5.82
N ARG A 269 26.43 -10.17 -4.79
CA ARG A 269 27.87 -10.46 -4.89
C ARG A 269 28.13 -11.88 -5.38
N ASP A 270 27.40 -12.86 -4.86
CA ASP A 270 27.53 -14.27 -5.23
C ASP A 270 27.16 -14.47 -6.73
N ARG A 271 26.14 -13.72 -7.24
CA ARG A 271 25.80 -13.75 -8.69
C ARG A 271 26.88 -13.08 -9.55
N ALA A 272 27.39 -11.94 -9.11
CA ALA A 272 28.43 -11.20 -9.85
C ALA A 272 29.79 -11.92 -9.88
N SER A 273 30.07 -12.82 -8.92
CA SER A 273 31.30 -13.59 -8.87
C SER A 273 31.27 -14.90 -9.68
N ARG A 274 30.10 -15.26 -10.21
CA ARG A 274 29.99 -16.46 -11.08
C ARG A 274 30.46 -16.10 -12.46
N PRO A 275 31.40 -16.90 -13.04
CA PRO A 275 31.91 -16.68 -14.37
C PRO A 275 30.85 -16.88 -15.45
#